data_73a8d5ad2024e07d0911dd5578969a3e
#
_entry.id   73a8d5ad2024e07d0911dd5578969a3e
#
_cell.length_a   1.000
_cell.length_b   1.000
_cell.length_c   1.000
_cell.angle_alpha   90.00
_cell.angle_beta   90.00
_cell.angle_gamma   90.00
#
_symmetry.space_group_name_H-M   'P 1'
#
loop_
_entity.id
_entity.type
_entity.pdbx_description
1 polymer ?
#
loop_
_entity_poly.entity_id
_entity_poly.type
_entity_poly.pdbx_seq_one_letter_code
_entity_poly.pdbx_strand_id
1 'polypeptide(L)'
;MELVNNLVLEKDYNIKSKCKDTSGMWFIINNKNDYNKKHTHPGSFFSGAYYVKVPEKGSRIIFEDPLKVRKHEGMSLSGYEINVQEGMFILFPSWLEHKVPVNNDENERIVISFNVNYPRI
;
A
#
# COMPACT_ATOMS: atom_id res chain seq x y z
N MET A 1 10.69 7.26 8.89
CA MET A 1 9.52 6.51 9.40
C MET A 1 8.85 7.18 10.60
N GLU A 2 9.61 7.72 11.54
CA GLU A 2 9.05 8.49 12.66
C GLU A 2 8.20 9.69 12.18
N LEU A 3 8.64 10.40 11.14
CA LEU A 3 7.89 11.50 10.54
C LEU A 3 6.54 11.07 9.98
N VAL A 4 6.49 9.91 9.32
CA VAL A 4 5.24 9.36 8.77
C VAL A 4 4.27 9.01 9.89
N ASN A 5 4.76 8.36 10.95
CA ASN A 5 3.94 8.03 12.09
C ASN A 5 3.34 9.29 12.74
N ASN A 6 4.15 10.31 12.94
CA ASN A 6 3.70 11.56 13.54
C ASN A 6 2.68 12.28 12.66
N LEU A 7 2.93 12.38 11.35
CA LEU A 7 2.00 13.02 10.42
C LEU A 7 0.63 12.33 10.39
N VAL A 8 0.63 10.99 10.33
CA VAL A 8 -0.61 10.22 10.26
C VAL A 8 -1.35 10.24 11.59
N LEU A 9 -0.65 9.93 12.68
CA LEU A 9 -1.30 9.73 13.97
C LEU A 9 -1.71 11.05 14.64
N GLU A 10 -0.88 12.08 14.55
CA GLU A 10 -1.17 13.37 15.18
C GLU A 10 -2.14 14.21 14.37
N LYS A 11 -1.97 14.26 13.07
CA LYS A 11 -2.75 15.13 12.19
C LYS A 11 -4.14 14.57 11.88
N ASP A 12 -4.19 13.31 11.47
CA ASP A 12 -5.43 12.72 10.97
C ASP A 12 -6.30 12.10 12.07
N TYR A 13 -5.69 11.63 13.13
CA TYR A 13 -6.37 10.94 14.22
C TYR A 13 -6.28 11.64 15.58
N ASN A 14 -5.61 12.79 15.64
CA ASN A 14 -5.38 13.54 16.87
C ASN A 14 -4.78 12.66 17.99
N ILE A 15 -3.95 11.73 17.63
CA ILE A 15 -3.29 10.82 18.57
C ILE A 15 -1.88 11.33 18.85
N LYS A 16 -1.67 11.87 20.04
CA LYS A 16 -0.35 12.31 20.51
C LYS A 16 0.44 11.12 21.06
N SER A 17 0.93 10.27 20.19
CA SER A 17 1.81 9.19 20.62
C SER A 17 3.17 9.32 19.98
N LYS A 18 4.21 9.08 20.77
CA LYS A 18 5.56 8.88 20.24
C LYS A 18 5.66 7.45 19.75
N CYS A 19 5.12 7.17 18.58
CA CYS A 19 5.27 5.87 17.99
C CYS A 19 6.70 5.73 17.48
N LYS A 20 7.53 5.02 18.24
CA LYS A 20 8.94 4.79 17.88
C LYS A 20 9.15 3.56 17.00
N ASP A 21 8.16 2.70 16.90
CA ASP A 21 8.32 1.40 16.26
C ASP A 21 7.56 1.34 14.95
N THR A 22 8.29 1.40 13.87
CA THR A 22 7.78 0.93 12.57
C THR A 22 7.97 -0.58 12.52
N SER A 23 6.95 -1.32 12.10
CA SER A 23 7.02 -2.78 11.98
C SER A 23 7.86 -3.26 10.81
N GLY A 24 8.55 -2.37 10.14
CA GLY A 24 9.49 -2.69 9.08
C GLY A 24 9.30 -1.86 7.83
N MET A 25 10.39 -1.78 7.12
CA MET A 25 10.46 -1.17 5.80
C MET A 25 11.31 -2.09 4.94
N TRP A 26 10.87 -2.35 3.71
CA TRP A 26 11.57 -3.24 2.80
C TRP A 26 11.41 -2.81 1.35
N PHE A 27 12.33 -3.25 0.50
CA PHE A 27 12.23 -3.08 -0.93
C PHE A 27 11.45 -4.24 -1.56
N ILE A 28 10.63 -3.91 -2.53
CA ILE A 28 10.03 -4.87 -3.45
C ILE A 28 10.53 -4.56 -4.84
N ILE A 29 11.17 -5.55 -5.46
CA ILE A 29 11.65 -5.46 -6.84
C ILE A 29 10.87 -6.47 -7.66
N ASN A 30 10.05 -5.96 -8.58
CA ASN A 30 9.29 -6.80 -9.51
C ASN A 30 9.93 -6.70 -10.90
N ASN A 31 10.53 -7.79 -11.33
CA ASN A 31 10.99 -7.95 -12.69
C ASN A 31 9.83 -8.29 -13.62
N LYS A 32 10.11 -8.42 -14.92
CA LYS A 32 9.10 -8.89 -15.86
C LYS A 32 8.49 -10.22 -15.40
N ASN A 33 7.18 -10.31 -15.46
CA ASN A 33 6.33 -11.43 -15.03
C ASN A 33 6.13 -11.57 -13.51
N ASP A 34 6.78 -10.76 -12.70
CA ASP A 34 6.54 -10.73 -11.25
C ASP A 34 5.24 -10.00 -10.92
N TYR A 35 4.63 -10.41 -9.82
CA TYR A 35 3.38 -9.83 -9.31
C TYR A 35 3.31 -9.97 -7.80
N ASN A 36 2.41 -9.24 -7.15
CA ASN A 36 2.14 -9.40 -5.73
C ASN A 36 0.72 -9.92 -5.54
N LYS A 37 0.58 -11.07 -4.89
CA LYS A 37 -0.71 -11.68 -4.58
C LYS A 37 -1.54 -10.76 -3.68
N LYS A 38 -2.85 -10.92 -3.77
CA LYS A 38 -3.78 -10.23 -2.86
C LYS A 38 -3.47 -10.59 -1.41
N HIS A 39 -3.31 -9.56 -0.57
CA HIS A 39 -2.93 -9.70 0.84
C HIS A 39 -3.33 -8.47 1.65
N THR A 40 -3.21 -8.60 2.96
CA THR A 40 -3.30 -7.54 3.95
C THR A 40 -2.01 -7.52 4.77
N HIS A 41 -1.88 -6.53 5.66
CA HIS A 41 -0.75 -6.43 6.59
C HIS A 41 -1.23 -6.57 8.05
N PRO A 42 -1.50 -7.80 8.53
CA PRO A 42 -2.01 -8.00 9.88
C PRO A 42 -1.05 -7.46 10.94
N GLY A 43 -1.61 -6.90 12.00
CA GLY A 43 -0.84 -6.36 13.13
C GLY A 43 -0.33 -4.94 12.97
N SER A 44 -0.55 -4.33 11.81
CA SER A 44 -0.19 -2.94 11.54
C SER A 44 -1.44 -2.05 11.47
N PHE A 45 -1.26 -0.76 11.67
CA PHE A 45 -2.32 0.24 11.61
C PHE A 45 -2.48 0.78 10.20
N PHE A 46 -1.40 1.31 9.63
CA PHE A 46 -1.31 1.71 8.24
C PHE A 46 -0.21 0.93 7.53
N SER A 47 -0.35 0.84 6.23
CA SER A 47 0.68 0.39 5.32
C SER A 47 0.87 1.40 4.23
N GLY A 48 2.03 1.41 3.63
CA GLY A 48 2.32 2.36 2.57
C GLY A 48 3.36 1.88 1.58
N ALA A 49 3.45 2.63 0.51
CA ALA A 49 4.38 2.36 -0.58
C ALA A 49 4.91 3.68 -1.15
N TYR A 50 6.21 3.72 -1.34
CA TYR A 50 6.89 4.78 -2.08
C TYR A 50 7.48 4.20 -3.35
N TYR A 51 7.13 4.78 -4.49
CA TYR A 51 7.50 4.28 -5.80
C TYR A 51 8.81 4.91 -6.27
N VAL A 52 9.90 4.12 -6.18
CA VAL A 52 11.26 4.55 -6.58
C VAL A 52 11.42 4.50 -8.08
N LYS A 53 10.95 3.40 -8.71
CA LYS A 53 11.06 3.18 -10.14
C LYS A 53 9.79 2.54 -10.67
N VAL A 54 9.20 3.16 -11.68
CA VAL A 54 7.99 2.66 -12.34
C VAL A 54 8.29 2.48 -13.83
N PRO A 55 8.05 1.28 -14.40
CA PRO A 55 8.28 1.03 -15.82
C PRO A 55 7.44 1.91 -16.73
N GLU A 56 7.88 2.12 -17.94
CA GLU A 56 7.19 2.95 -18.94
C GLU A 56 5.79 2.43 -19.26
N LYS A 57 5.60 1.11 -19.33
CA LYS A 57 4.28 0.49 -19.49
C LYS A 57 3.36 0.69 -18.29
N GLY A 58 3.84 1.43 -17.31
CA GLY A 58 3.09 1.77 -16.13
C GLY A 58 3.07 0.67 -15.08
N SER A 59 2.51 1.02 -13.97
CA SER A 59 2.26 0.11 -12.86
C SER A 59 0.99 0.55 -12.16
N ARG A 60 0.35 -0.38 -11.48
CA ARG A 60 -0.86 -0.08 -10.72
C ARG A 60 -0.90 -0.92 -9.46
N ILE A 61 -1.62 -0.42 -8.48
CA ILE A 61 -2.03 -1.15 -7.30
C ILE A 61 -3.55 -1.25 -7.32
N ILE A 62 -4.10 -2.39 -6.96
CA ILE A 62 -5.54 -2.66 -6.98
C ILE A 62 -5.98 -2.94 -5.55
N PHE A 63 -6.90 -2.12 -5.06
CA PHE A 63 -7.55 -2.31 -3.76
C PHE A 63 -8.90 -2.98 -3.95
N GLU A 64 -9.18 -4.00 -3.13
CA GLU A 64 -10.46 -4.68 -3.13
C GLU A 64 -11.50 -3.86 -2.35
N ASP A 65 -12.74 -3.84 -2.83
CA ASP A 65 -13.85 -3.28 -2.07
C ASP A 65 -14.11 -4.15 -0.83
N PRO A 66 -14.01 -3.61 0.39
CA PRO A 66 -14.26 -4.37 1.60
C PRO A 66 -15.73 -4.78 1.78
N LEU A 67 -16.64 -4.13 1.07
CA LEU A 67 -18.06 -4.44 1.14
C LEU A 67 -18.44 -5.50 0.09
N LYS A 68 -18.28 -6.75 0.44
CA LYS A 68 -18.53 -7.90 -0.46
C LYS A 68 -19.97 -7.96 -1.01
N VAL A 69 -20.94 -7.46 -0.25
CA VAL A 69 -22.34 -7.39 -0.68
C VAL A 69 -22.52 -6.56 -1.96
N ARG A 70 -21.71 -5.54 -2.16
CA ARG A 70 -21.78 -4.71 -3.38
C ARG A 70 -21.45 -5.48 -4.65
N LYS A 71 -20.56 -6.48 -4.54
CA LYS A 71 -20.26 -7.38 -5.66
C LYS A 71 -21.44 -8.26 -6.02
N HIS A 72 -22.17 -8.74 -5.00
CA HIS A 72 -23.35 -9.57 -5.20
C HIS A 72 -24.45 -8.83 -5.96
N GLU A 73 -24.63 -7.57 -5.66
CA GLU A 73 -25.65 -6.74 -6.31
C GLU A 73 -25.18 -6.12 -7.64
N GLY A 74 -23.99 -6.47 -8.11
CA GLY A 74 -23.40 -5.88 -9.30
C GLY A 74 -23.05 -4.41 -9.17
N MET A 75 -23.03 -3.88 -7.96
CA MET A 75 -22.78 -2.47 -7.65
C MET A 75 -21.29 -2.15 -7.53
N SER A 76 -20.46 -3.17 -7.29
CA SER A 76 -19.02 -3.02 -7.15
C SER A 76 -18.30 -3.65 -8.32
N LEU A 77 -17.35 -2.93 -8.84
CA LEU A 77 -16.36 -3.44 -9.76
C LEU A 77 -15.36 -4.33 -9.02
N SER A 78 -14.53 -5.04 -9.75
CA SER A 78 -13.55 -6.01 -9.23
C SER A 78 -12.45 -5.41 -8.36
N GLY A 79 -12.41 -4.10 -8.17
CA GLY A 79 -11.43 -3.40 -7.35
C GLY A 79 -11.26 -1.94 -7.75
N TYR A 80 -10.57 -1.19 -6.91
CA TYR A 80 -10.21 0.20 -7.16
C TYR A 80 -8.74 0.28 -7.59
N GLU A 81 -8.50 0.72 -8.82
CA GLU A 81 -7.15 0.80 -9.38
C GLU A 81 -6.56 2.18 -9.23
N ILE A 82 -5.29 2.24 -8.81
CA ILE A 82 -4.50 3.45 -8.82
C ILE A 82 -3.31 3.24 -9.76
N ASN A 83 -3.22 4.05 -10.79
CA ASN A 83 -2.02 4.14 -11.62
C ASN A 83 -0.94 4.89 -10.85
N VAL A 84 0.20 4.26 -10.67
CA VAL A 84 1.28 4.82 -9.87
C VAL A 84 2.37 5.40 -10.75
N GLN A 85 3.08 6.39 -10.21
CA GLN A 85 4.19 7.08 -10.87
C GLN A 85 5.38 7.16 -9.94
N GLU A 86 6.57 7.33 -10.51
CA GLU A 86 7.78 7.55 -9.72
C GLU A 86 7.62 8.77 -8.81
N GLY A 87 8.07 8.62 -7.57
CA GLY A 87 7.94 9.64 -6.54
C GLY A 87 6.59 9.68 -5.84
N MET A 88 5.62 8.88 -6.27
CA MET A 88 4.32 8.78 -5.60
C MET A 88 4.46 8.05 -4.27
N PHE A 89 3.71 8.53 -3.30
CA PHE A 89 3.60 7.94 -1.98
C PHE A 89 2.13 7.59 -1.73
N ILE A 90 1.86 6.35 -1.35
CA ILE A 90 0.51 5.88 -1.02
C ILE A 90 0.48 5.39 0.41
N LEU A 91 -0.56 5.79 1.15
CA LEU A 91 -0.83 5.31 2.49
C LEU A 91 -2.25 4.77 2.54
N PHE A 92 -2.43 3.61 3.13
CA PHE A 92 -3.73 2.95 3.22
C PHE A 92 -3.87 2.14 4.51
N PRO A 93 -5.10 1.86 4.96
CA PRO A 93 -5.33 1.00 6.11
C PRO A 93 -4.74 -0.39 5.89
N SER A 94 -4.06 -0.93 6.90
CA SER A 94 -3.37 -2.23 6.78
C SER A 94 -4.33 -3.41 6.54
N TRP A 95 -5.60 -3.27 6.92
CA TRP A 95 -6.63 -4.28 6.70
C TRP A 95 -7.20 -4.28 5.28
N LEU A 96 -6.90 -3.26 4.46
CA LEU A 96 -7.43 -3.17 3.11
C LEU A 96 -6.69 -4.13 2.18
N GLU A 97 -7.43 -5.11 1.64
CA GLU A 97 -6.85 -6.06 0.70
C GLU A 97 -6.41 -5.38 -0.58
N HIS A 98 -5.21 -5.70 -1.03
CA HIS A 98 -4.64 -5.15 -2.24
C HIS A 98 -3.75 -6.16 -2.95
N LYS A 99 -3.55 -5.91 -4.23
CA LYS A 99 -2.69 -6.72 -5.10
C LYS A 99 -1.99 -5.84 -6.12
N VAL A 100 -0.93 -6.38 -6.69
CA VAL A 100 -0.19 -5.75 -7.77
C VAL A 100 -0.18 -6.70 -8.97
N PRO A 101 -0.75 -6.27 -10.11
CA PRO A 101 -0.75 -7.07 -11.33
C PRO A 101 0.66 -7.38 -11.85
N VAL A 102 0.73 -8.34 -12.74
CA VAL A 102 1.97 -8.74 -13.41
C VAL A 102 2.66 -7.55 -14.05
N ASN A 103 3.96 -7.42 -13.82
CA ASN A 103 4.78 -6.47 -14.55
C ASN A 103 5.04 -7.01 -15.96
N ASN A 104 4.46 -6.35 -16.96
CA ASN A 104 4.61 -6.72 -18.37
C ASN A 104 5.77 -6.01 -19.07
N ASP A 105 6.48 -5.12 -18.37
CA ASP A 105 7.60 -4.38 -18.89
C ASP A 105 8.90 -5.16 -18.74
N GLU A 106 9.85 -4.92 -19.65
CA GLU A 106 11.22 -5.45 -19.52
C GLU A 106 11.99 -4.81 -18.36
N ASN A 107 11.60 -3.60 -17.96
CA ASN A 107 12.19 -2.87 -16.86
C ASN A 107 11.56 -3.24 -15.52
N GLU A 108 12.35 -3.22 -14.47
CA GLU A 108 11.91 -3.52 -13.13
C GLU A 108 11.10 -2.39 -12.50
N ARG A 109 10.19 -2.75 -11.63
CA ARG A 109 9.48 -1.86 -10.72
C ARG A 109 10.11 -1.98 -9.33
N ILE A 110 10.46 -0.83 -8.74
CA ILE A 110 11.07 -0.78 -7.40
C ILE A 110 10.19 0.06 -6.49
N VAL A 111 9.78 -0.54 -5.38
CA VAL A 111 8.91 0.08 -4.37
C VAL A 111 9.53 -0.10 -3.00
N ILE A 112 9.48 0.93 -2.19
CA ILE A 112 9.75 0.83 -0.75
C ILE A 112 8.41 0.66 -0.06
N SER A 113 8.21 -0.49 0.56
CA SER A 113 7.01 -0.79 1.35
C SER A 113 7.32 -0.65 2.84
N PHE A 114 6.34 -0.20 3.59
CA PHE A 114 6.48 -0.04 5.03
C PHE A 114 5.15 -0.23 5.76
N ASN A 115 5.24 -0.54 7.04
CA ASN A 115 4.10 -0.60 7.94
C ASN A 115 4.26 0.39 9.07
N VAL A 116 3.14 0.91 9.52
CA VAL A 116 3.03 1.79 10.70
C VAL A 116 2.29 1.01 11.78
N ASN A 117 2.89 0.90 12.94
CA ASN A 117 2.30 0.17 14.07
C ASN A 117 1.15 0.94 14.71
N TYR A 118 0.31 0.20 15.43
CA TYR A 118 -0.65 0.81 16.33
C TYR A 118 0.08 1.68 17.36
N PRO A 119 -0.49 2.85 17.69
CA PRO A 119 0.10 3.68 18.73
C PRO A 119 0.08 2.93 20.08
N ARG A 120 1.18 3.01 20.79
CA ARG A 120 1.26 2.54 22.16
C ARG A 120 0.69 3.62 23.08
N ILE A 121 -0.36 3.28 23.75
CA ILE A 121 -1.02 4.15 24.72
C ILE A 121 -0.35 3.95 26.09
#